data_e7fe711d476e89efdf9ced8845a411a9
#
_entry.id   e7fe711d476e89efdf9ced8845a411a9
#
_cell.length_a   1.000
_cell.length_b   1.000
_cell.length_c   1.000
_cell.angle_alpha   90.00
_cell.angle_beta   90.00
_cell.angle_gamma   90.00
#
_symmetry.space_group_name_H-M   'P 1'
#
loop_
_entity.id
_entity.type
_entity.pdbx_description
1 polymer ?
#
loop_
_entity_poly.entity_id
_entity_poly.type
_entity_poly.pdbx_seq_one_letter_code
_entity_poly.pdbx_strand_id
1 'polypeptide(L)'
;MEITEVRIKLMEDNSGSNERLQAFCSITFDDMFVIRDLKIIEGAKGFFVAMPSRKLTDRCNHCGTKNHLRSRFCNQCGARLDENRAIRDADGRAKLHADIAHPINSACREVIQSAVLKAFHAEREKSKMPGYVSRYDDLDAEYDVSAEAPGAHAHGHPPGPRGTHFQPPADAPQPAKARGDDFGSGIL
;
A
#
# COMPACT_ATOMS: atom_id res chain seq x y z
N MET A 1 3.34 25.89 11.93
CA MET A 1 3.09 24.81 10.93
C MET A 1 1.69 25.06 10.39
N GLU A 2 1.61 25.50 9.17
CA GLU A 2 0.37 25.84 8.45
C GLU A 2 0.14 24.83 7.32
N ILE A 3 -1.12 24.49 7.03
CA ILE A 3 -1.46 23.70 5.85
C ILE A 3 -1.56 24.66 4.68
N THR A 4 -0.59 24.59 3.76
CA THR A 4 -0.49 25.49 2.61
C THR A 4 -1.17 24.91 1.37
N GLU A 5 -1.19 23.58 1.23
CA GLU A 5 -1.87 22.93 0.12
C GLU A 5 -2.52 21.59 0.54
N VAL A 6 -3.64 21.27 -0.08
CA VAL A 6 -4.30 19.95 0.00
C VAL A 6 -4.65 19.52 -1.41
N ARG A 7 -4.12 18.39 -1.86
CA ARG A 7 -4.46 17.78 -3.16
C ARG A 7 -5.28 16.52 -2.94
N ILE A 8 -6.31 16.33 -3.76
CA ILE A 8 -7.28 15.23 -3.66
C ILE A 8 -7.27 14.42 -4.95
N LYS A 9 -7.21 13.09 -4.81
CA LYS A 9 -7.44 12.11 -5.88
C LYS A 9 -8.73 11.37 -5.57
N LEU A 10 -9.79 11.73 -6.27
CA LEU A 10 -11.07 11.05 -6.13
C LEU A 10 -10.95 9.62 -6.63
N MET A 11 -11.62 8.69 -5.95
CA MET A 11 -11.80 7.34 -6.47
C MET A 11 -12.90 7.38 -7.53
N GLU A 12 -12.69 6.64 -8.63
CA GLU A 12 -13.73 6.44 -9.61
C GLU A 12 -14.88 5.65 -8.98
N ASP A 13 -16.11 6.11 -9.19
CA ASP A 13 -17.30 5.39 -8.77
C ASP A 13 -17.43 4.11 -9.61
N ASN A 14 -16.67 3.08 -9.26
CA ASN A 14 -16.90 1.74 -9.77
C ASN A 14 -18.22 1.25 -9.17
N SER A 15 -19.29 1.50 -9.90
CA SER A 15 -20.66 1.11 -9.57
C SER A 15 -20.71 -0.42 -9.35
N GLY A 16 -20.56 -0.84 -8.11
CA GLY A 16 -20.58 -2.27 -7.72
C GLY A 16 -19.70 -2.64 -6.55
N SER A 17 -18.66 -1.87 -6.22
CA SER A 17 -17.87 -2.10 -5.03
C SER A 17 -18.46 -1.27 -3.87
N ASN A 18 -18.79 -1.96 -2.78
CA ASN A 18 -19.22 -1.34 -1.52
C ASN A 18 -17.99 -0.72 -0.80
N GLU A 19 -17.19 0.04 -1.55
CA GLU A 19 -15.94 0.59 -1.08
C GLU A 19 -16.18 1.92 -0.36
N ARG A 20 -15.87 1.91 0.91
CA ARG A 20 -15.98 3.08 1.78
C ARG A 20 -14.88 4.12 1.51
N LEU A 21 -13.86 3.78 0.73
CA LEU A 21 -12.77 4.68 0.35
C LEU A 21 -13.25 5.60 -0.76
N GLN A 22 -13.26 6.91 -0.49
CA GLN A 22 -13.78 7.93 -1.39
C GLN A 22 -12.69 8.68 -2.14
N ALA A 23 -11.53 8.89 -1.50
CA ALA A 23 -10.41 9.59 -2.11
C ALA A 23 -9.10 9.31 -1.37
N PHE A 24 -7.99 9.53 -2.07
CA PHE A 24 -6.68 9.76 -1.46
C PHE A 24 -6.42 11.26 -1.38
N CYS A 25 -5.61 11.67 -0.40
CA CYS A 25 -5.17 13.06 -0.34
C CYS A 25 -3.71 13.19 0.12
N SER A 26 -3.09 14.32 -0.24
CA SER A 26 -1.83 14.79 0.29
C SER A 26 -2.02 16.15 0.93
N ILE A 27 -1.20 16.44 1.94
CA ILE A 27 -1.21 17.70 2.69
C ILE A 27 0.20 18.25 2.67
N THR A 28 0.37 19.50 2.24
CA THR A 28 1.62 20.24 2.32
C THR A 28 1.59 21.21 3.49
N PHE A 29 2.67 21.25 4.24
CA PHE A 29 2.87 22.15 5.38
C PHE A 29 3.99 23.14 5.07
N ASP A 30 3.71 24.42 5.27
CA ASP A 30 4.65 25.55 5.14
C ASP A 30 5.40 25.52 3.78
N ASP A 31 4.82 24.96 2.72
CA ASP A 31 5.42 24.69 1.40
C ASP A 31 6.76 23.91 1.43
N MET A 32 7.05 23.24 2.55
CA MET A 32 8.32 22.56 2.78
C MET A 32 8.20 21.06 3.06
N PHE A 33 7.03 20.58 3.50
CA PHE A 33 6.87 19.19 3.87
C PHE A 33 5.50 18.65 3.46
N VAL A 34 5.47 17.52 2.77
CA VAL A 34 4.23 16.87 2.33
C VAL A 34 4.03 15.51 3.02
N ILE A 35 2.81 15.27 3.49
CA ILE A 35 2.34 13.95 3.90
C ILE A 35 1.39 13.45 2.81
N ARG A 36 1.68 12.26 2.24
CA ARG A 36 0.89 11.63 1.18
C ARG A 36 0.09 10.43 1.71
N ASP A 37 -0.82 9.93 0.89
CA ASP A 37 -1.59 8.71 1.12
C ASP A 37 -2.54 8.75 2.32
N LEU A 38 -2.98 9.95 2.73
CA LEU A 38 -4.14 10.04 3.61
C LEU A 38 -5.36 9.53 2.83
N LYS A 39 -6.34 8.99 3.54
CA LYS A 39 -7.53 8.40 2.94
C LYS A 39 -8.77 9.09 3.47
N ILE A 40 -9.70 9.41 2.57
CA ILE A 40 -11.03 9.88 2.93
C ILE A 40 -11.97 8.69 2.87
N ILE A 41 -12.55 8.36 4.01
CA ILE A 41 -13.36 7.15 4.19
C ILE A 41 -14.76 7.56 4.62
N GLU A 42 -15.77 6.96 3.99
CA GLU A 42 -17.16 7.11 4.38
C GLU A 42 -17.46 6.24 5.61
N GLY A 43 -17.85 6.89 6.69
CA GLY A 43 -18.26 6.25 7.94
C GLY A 43 -19.76 6.36 8.18
N ALA A 44 -20.24 5.70 9.22
CA ALA A 44 -21.64 5.76 9.62
C ALA A 44 -22.11 7.17 10.03
N LYS A 45 -21.18 8.06 10.41
CA LYS A 45 -21.44 9.45 10.82
C LYS A 45 -20.97 10.49 9.81
N GLY A 46 -20.62 10.08 8.58
CA GLY A 46 -20.07 10.93 7.54
C GLY A 46 -18.62 10.62 7.20
N PHE A 47 -17.97 11.52 6.46
CA PHE A 47 -16.59 11.33 6.00
C PHE A 47 -15.58 11.60 7.13
N PHE A 48 -14.52 10.83 7.16
CA PHE A 48 -13.40 11.07 8.06
C PHE A 48 -12.07 10.80 7.34
N VAL A 49 -11.02 11.41 7.87
CA VAL A 49 -9.65 11.29 7.35
C VAL A 49 -8.90 10.23 8.13
N ALA A 50 -8.43 9.20 7.43
CA ALA A 50 -7.52 8.20 7.96
C ALA A 50 -6.09 8.56 7.58
N MET A 51 -5.19 8.50 8.57
CA MET A 51 -3.78 8.81 8.40
C MET A 51 -3.06 7.71 7.59
N PRO A 52 -1.94 8.03 6.92
CA PRO A 52 -1.16 7.05 6.20
C PRO A 52 -0.61 6.01 7.17
N SER A 53 -0.79 4.74 6.83
CA SER A 53 -0.39 3.63 7.68
C SER A 53 0.22 2.50 6.87
N ARG A 54 1.12 1.73 7.49
CA ARG A 54 1.71 0.52 6.91
C ARG A 54 1.15 -0.73 7.57
N LYS A 55 1.03 -1.79 6.80
CA LYS A 55 0.67 -3.11 7.33
C LYS A 55 1.80 -3.64 8.20
N LEU A 56 1.46 -4.14 9.39
CA LEU A 56 2.41 -4.80 10.28
C LEU A 56 2.73 -6.19 9.75
N THR A 57 3.98 -6.58 9.91
CA THR A 57 4.52 -7.87 9.48
C THR A 57 5.24 -8.55 10.62
N ASP A 58 5.31 -9.87 10.57
CA ASP A 58 6.11 -10.70 11.46
C ASP A 58 6.97 -11.69 10.66
N ARG A 59 8.02 -12.20 11.28
CA ARG A 59 8.95 -13.13 10.64
C ARG A 59 8.41 -14.56 10.69
N CYS A 60 8.62 -15.29 9.61
CA CYS A 60 8.39 -16.74 9.60
C CYS A 60 9.42 -17.44 10.48
N ASN A 61 8.97 -18.29 11.39
CA ASN A 61 9.85 -19.06 12.28
C ASN A 61 10.72 -20.10 11.54
N HIS A 62 10.31 -20.47 10.32
CA HIS A 62 11.05 -21.46 9.52
C HIS A 62 12.12 -20.82 8.61
N CYS A 63 11.81 -19.74 7.88
CA CYS A 63 12.71 -19.15 6.89
C CYS A 63 13.07 -17.66 7.16
N GLY A 64 12.56 -17.04 8.20
CA GLY A 64 12.83 -15.65 8.57
C GLY A 64 12.17 -14.58 7.70
N THR A 65 11.50 -14.93 6.62
CA THR A 65 10.84 -13.98 5.71
C THR A 65 9.70 -13.26 6.40
N LYS A 66 9.59 -11.94 6.17
CA LYS A 66 8.50 -11.12 6.70
C LYS A 66 7.19 -11.45 5.99
N ASN A 67 6.14 -11.70 6.77
CA ASN A 67 4.79 -11.95 6.29
C ASN A 67 3.80 -11.04 6.98
N HIS A 68 2.74 -10.66 6.27
CA HIS A 68 1.64 -9.91 6.85
C HIS A 68 1.00 -10.68 8.01
N LEU A 69 0.57 -9.99 9.07
CA LEU A 69 0.02 -10.63 10.27
C LEU A 69 -1.27 -11.45 10.01
N ARG A 70 -1.99 -11.18 8.91
CA ARG A 70 -3.15 -11.98 8.48
C ARG A 70 -2.82 -13.20 7.64
N SER A 71 -1.54 -13.37 7.21
CA SER A 71 -1.16 -14.50 6.38
C SER A 71 -1.20 -15.78 7.19
N ARG A 72 -1.88 -16.80 6.68
CA ARG A 72 -1.93 -18.13 7.29
C ARG A 72 -0.71 -18.97 6.94
N PHE A 73 -0.09 -18.69 5.80
CA PHE A 73 1.09 -19.38 5.30
C PHE A 73 2.17 -18.38 4.94
N CYS A 74 3.42 -18.82 5.05
CA CYS A 74 4.58 -18.04 4.62
C CYS A 74 4.60 -17.92 3.10
N ASN A 75 4.72 -16.70 2.57
CA ASN A 75 4.78 -16.44 1.14
C ASN A 75 6.08 -16.93 0.47
N GLN A 76 7.11 -17.30 1.26
CA GLN A 76 8.39 -17.80 0.74
C GLN A 76 8.51 -19.33 0.83
N CYS A 77 8.25 -19.93 1.99
CA CYS A 77 8.49 -21.35 2.22
C CYS A 77 7.22 -22.18 2.43
N GLY A 78 6.03 -21.59 2.37
CA GLY A 78 4.75 -22.28 2.54
C GLY A 78 4.45 -22.76 3.97
N ALA A 79 5.36 -22.59 4.95
CA ALA A 79 5.13 -23.02 6.33
C ALA A 79 3.90 -22.32 6.91
N ARG A 80 3.11 -23.05 7.69
CA ARG A 80 1.94 -22.51 8.40
C ARG A 80 2.40 -21.50 9.45
N LEU A 81 1.74 -20.37 9.53
CA LEU A 81 2.02 -19.29 10.46
C LEU A 81 0.95 -19.28 11.55
N ASP A 82 1.35 -18.88 12.77
CA ASP A 82 0.43 -18.71 13.89
C ASP A 82 -0.56 -17.55 13.59
N GLU A 83 -1.82 -17.77 13.86
CA GLU A 83 -2.89 -16.79 13.63
C GLU A 83 -2.94 -15.72 14.74
N ASN A 84 -2.35 -15.98 15.93
CA ASN A 84 -2.34 -15.07 17.08
C ASN A 84 -1.06 -14.22 17.19
N ARG A 85 -0.35 -13.98 16.08
CA ARG A 85 0.90 -13.20 16.05
C ARG A 85 0.69 -11.69 16.26
N ALA A 86 -0.52 -11.19 16.02
CA ALA A 86 -0.81 -9.78 16.16
C ALA A 86 -0.96 -9.38 17.64
N ILE A 87 -0.30 -8.28 18.02
CA ILE A 87 -0.54 -7.64 19.32
C ILE A 87 -2.00 -7.15 19.34
N ARG A 88 -2.70 -7.38 20.44
CA ARG A 88 -4.06 -6.90 20.64
C ARG A 88 -4.04 -5.60 21.44
N ASP A 89 -4.92 -4.67 21.07
CA ASP A 89 -5.18 -3.45 21.85
C ASP A 89 -6.03 -3.76 23.11
N ALA A 90 -6.29 -2.70 23.88
CA ALA A 90 -7.09 -2.80 25.11
C ALA A 90 -8.52 -3.33 24.85
N ASP A 91 -9.06 -3.13 23.65
CA ASP A 91 -10.39 -3.62 23.23
C ASP A 91 -10.34 -5.04 22.65
N GLY A 92 -9.20 -5.72 22.72
CA GLY A 92 -8.98 -7.07 22.19
C GLY A 92 -8.86 -7.14 20.67
N ARG A 93 -8.80 -5.99 19.96
CA ARG A 93 -8.68 -5.94 18.50
C ARG A 93 -7.23 -6.15 18.10
N ALA A 94 -7.02 -6.97 17.07
CA ALA A 94 -5.67 -7.18 16.52
C ALA A 94 -5.13 -5.93 15.85
N LYS A 95 -3.99 -5.42 16.32
CA LYS A 95 -3.27 -4.30 15.72
C LYS A 95 -2.56 -4.78 14.45
N LEU A 96 -3.14 -4.47 13.29
CA LEU A 96 -2.65 -4.94 11.99
C LEU A 96 -1.92 -3.87 11.19
N HIS A 97 -2.03 -2.60 11.61
CA HIS A 97 -1.43 -1.44 10.95
C HIS A 97 -0.70 -0.59 11.99
N ALA A 98 0.29 0.14 11.52
CA ALA A 98 0.95 1.20 12.29
C ALA A 98 0.93 2.48 11.45
N ASP A 99 0.57 3.58 12.07
CA ASP A 99 0.60 4.89 11.42
C ASP A 99 2.03 5.25 11.05
N ILE A 100 2.19 5.84 9.87
CA ILE A 100 3.47 6.40 9.39
C ILE A 100 3.60 7.85 9.89
N ALA A 101 2.50 8.58 9.81
CA ALA A 101 2.37 9.94 10.32
C ALA A 101 1.03 10.09 11.03
N HIS A 102 0.99 10.78 12.17
CA HIS A 102 -0.26 11.04 12.89
C HIS A 102 -0.16 12.34 13.69
N PRO A 103 -1.28 13.05 13.86
CA PRO A 103 -1.34 14.22 14.76
C PRO A 103 -1.18 13.76 16.21
N ILE A 104 -0.40 14.51 17.00
CA ILE A 104 -0.11 14.18 18.40
C ILE A 104 -1.23 14.60 19.37
N ASN A 105 -2.19 15.41 18.91
CA ASN A 105 -3.32 15.86 19.73
C ASN A 105 -4.59 16.03 18.89
N SER A 106 -5.74 16.18 19.56
CA SER A 106 -7.04 16.33 18.93
C SER A 106 -7.16 17.62 18.12
N ALA A 107 -6.62 18.73 18.60
CA ALA A 107 -6.67 20.00 17.90
C ALA A 107 -5.99 19.93 16.52
N CYS A 108 -4.80 19.33 16.43
CA CYS A 108 -4.12 19.11 15.15
C CYS A 108 -4.93 18.17 14.24
N ARG A 109 -5.55 17.12 14.81
CA ARG A 109 -6.41 16.21 14.05
C ARG A 109 -7.62 16.94 13.45
N GLU A 110 -8.26 17.81 14.22
CA GLU A 110 -9.42 18.59 13.77
C GLU A 110 -9.05 19.57 12.64
N VAL A 111 -7.89 20.25 12.78
CA VAL A 111 -7.38 21.14 11.72
C VAL A 111 -7.15 20.37 10.42
N ILE A 112 -6.46 19.23 10.49
CA ILE A 112 -6.22 18.37 9.31
C ILE A 112 -7.55 17.90 8.71
N GLN A 113 -8.45 17.35 9.53
CA GLN A 113 -9.71 16.83 9.06
C GLN A 113 -10.57 17.91 8.39
N SER A 114 -10.66 19.09 9.00
CA SER A 114 -11.41 20.22 8.46
C SER A 114 -10.85 20.68 7.10
N ALA A 115 -9.53 20.87 7.01
CA ALA A 115 -8.87 21.29 5.77
C ALA A 115 -9.07 20.27 4.65
N VAL A 116 -8.85 18.99 4.95
CA VAL A 116 -8.98 17.90 3.96
C VAL A 116 -10.42 17.72 3.49
N LEU A 117 -11.40 17.71 4.39
CA LEU A 117 -12.80 17.54 4.01
C LEU A 117 -13.32 18.74 3.20
N LYS A 118 -12.89 19.97 3.52
CA LYS A 118 -13.20 21.16 2.73
C LYS A 118 -12.66 21.03 1.31
N ALA A 119 -11.40 20.62 1.15
CA ALA A 119 -10.78 20.40 -0.16
C ALA A 119 -11.47 19.26 -0.92
N PHE A 120 -11.83 18.17 -0.25
CA PHE A 120 -12.55 17.04 -0.84
C PHE A 120 -13.90 17.45 -1.42
N HIS A 121 -14.71 18.22 -0.68
CA HIS A 121 -15.99 18.67 -1.19
C HIS A 121 -15.83 19.61 -2.39
N ALA A 122 -14.85 20.51 -2.34
CA ALA A 122 -14.55 21.38 -3.47
C ALA A 122 -14.11 20.60 -4.71
N GLU A 123 -13.28 19.57 -4.54
CA GLU A 123 -12.80 18.75 -5.65
C GLU A 123 -13.90 17.87 -6.25
N ARG A 124 -14.82 17.35 -5.43
CA ARG A 124 -16.03 16.65 -5.91
C ARG A 124 -16.92 17.52 -6.78
N GLU A 125 -17.05 18.79 -6.45
CA GLU A 125 -17.83 19.71 -7.30
C GLU A 125 -17.10 20.02 -8.61
N LYS A 126 -15.77 20.21 -8.57
CA LYS A 126 -14.96 20.40 -9.79
C LYS A 126 -14.99 19.18 -10.71
N SER A 127 -14.98 17.98 -10.17
CA SER A 127 -14.97 16.74 -10.96
C SER A 127 -16.24 16.55 -11.80
N LYS A 128 -17.34 17.22 -11.47
CA LYS A 128 -18.58 17.21 -12.27
C LYS A 128 -18.50 18.09 -13.53
N MET A 129 -17.48 18.95 -13.63
CA MET A 129 -17.31 19.84 -14.78
C MET A 129 -16.62 19.10 -15.94
N PRO A 130 -17.03 19.33 -17.20
CA PRO A 130 -16.38 18.74 -18.35
C PRO A 130 -14.91 19.22 -18.45
N GLY A 131 -13.99 18.31 -18.77
CA GLY A 131 -12.57 18.62 -18.87
C GLY A 131 -11.80 18.60 -17.54
N TYR A 132 -12.40 18.10 -16.47
CA TYR A 132 -11.71 17.93 -15.19
C TYR A 132 -10.50 16.98 -15.32
N VAL A 133 -9.35 17.42 -14.78
CA VAL A 133 -8.12 16.62 -14.63
C VAL A 133 -7.65 16.75 -13.18
N SER A 134 -7.38 15.62 -12.53
CA SER A 134 -6.85 15.61 -11.17
C SER A 134 -5.42 16.13 -11.15
N ARG A 135 -5.08 17.01 -10.21
CA ARG A 135 -3.73 17.55 -9.98
C ARG A 135 -2.97 16.81 -8.88
N TYR A 136 -3.47 15.67 -8.45
CA TYR A 136 -2.86 14.93 -7.34
C TYR A 136 -1.46 14.42 -7.66
N ASP A 137 -1.25 13.93 -8.88
CA ASP A 137 0.00 13.31 -9.30
C ASP A 137 1.06 14.36 -9.78
N ASP A 138 0.68 15.65 -9.90
CA ASP A 138 1.59 16.73 -10.33
C ASP A 138 2.76 16.97 -9.36
N LEU A 139 2.66 16.51 -8.11
CA LEU A 139 3.76 16.59 -7.13
C LEU A 139 5.04 15.88 -7.61
N ASP A 140 4.90 14.79 -8.35
CA ASP A 140 6.04 14.03 -8.83
C ASP A 140 6.71 14.74 -10.03
N ALA A 141 5.92 15.45 -10.83
CA ALA A 141 6.42 16.22 -11.97
C ALA A 141 7.21 17.47 -11.55
N GLU A 142 6.86 18.13 -10.45
CA GLU A 142 7.55 19.32 -9.94
C GLU A 142 8.92 18.99 -9.33
N TYR A 143 9.13 17.78 -8.81
CA TYR A 143 10.42 17.35 -8.27
C TYR A 143 11.43 16.98 -9.37
N ASP A 144 11.00 16.48 -10.52
CA ASP A 144 11.89 16.12 -11.63
C ASP A 144 12.48 17.36 -12.34
N VAL A 145 11.82 18.51 -12.32
CA VAL A 145 12.30 19.74 -12.99
C VAL A 145 13.42 20.42 -12.21
N SER A 146 13.54 20.17 -10.91
CA SER A 146 14.61 20.75 -10.07
C SER A 146 15.90 19.92 -10.04
N ALA A 147 15.95 18.77 -10.70
CA ALA A 147 17.10 17.87 -10.71
C ALA A 147 18.13 18.19 -11.84
N GLU A 148 17.89 19.18 -12.68
CA GLU A 148 18.91 19.67 -13.62
C GLU A 148 19.89 20.66 -12.95
N ALA A 149 20.69 20.14 -12.02
CA ALA A 149 21.91 20.82 -11.60
C ALA A 149 23.02 20.58 -12.67
N PRO A 150 23.64 21.59 -13.23
CA PRO A 150 24.72 21.41 -14.19
C PRO A 150 25.96 20.87 -13.46
N GLY A 151 26.35 19.64 -13.73
CA GLY A 151 27.62 19.10 -13.29
C GLY A 151 27.67 17.75 -12.60
N ALA A 152 26.87 16.79 -12.97
CA ALA A 152 27.05 15.39 -12.50
C ALA A 152 27.95 14.65 -13.48
N HIS A 153 29.17 14.35 -13.04
CA HIS A 153 30.11 13.47 -13.72
C HIS A 153 29.47 12.12 -14.04
N ALA A 154 29.52 11.74 -15.31
CA ALA A 154 29.15 10.41 -15.78
C ALA A 154 30.05 9.37 -15.13
N HIS A 155 29.57 8.73 -14.06
CA HIS A 155 30.11 7.47 -13.60
C HIS A 155 29.50 6.37 -14.47
N GLY A 156 30.24 6.07 -15.57
CA GLY A 156 29.98 4.88 -16.36
C GLY A 156 30.11 3.63 -15.47
N HIS A 157 29.01 2.96 -15.23
CA HIS A 157 29.05 1.61 -14.70
C HIS A 157 29.66 0.71 -15.76
N PRO A 158 30.74 -0.04 -15.44
CA PRO A 158 31.25 -1.06 -16.35
C PRO A 158 30.14 -2.12 -16.54
N PRO A 159 29.94 -2.67 -17.75
CA PRO A 159 28.97 -3.73 -17.97
C PRO A 159 29.36 -4.94 -17.12
N GLY A 160 28.48 -5.31 -16.17
CA GLY A 160 28.64 -6.51 -15.37
C GLY A 160 28.74 -7.76 -16.27
N PRO A 161 29.46 -8.80 -15.84
CA PRO A 161 29.62 -10.03 -16.61
C PRO A 161 28.26 -10.63 -16.91
N ARG A 162 27.99 -10.93 -18.17
CA ARG A 162 26.76 -11.60 -18.63
C ARG A 162 26.63 -12.89 -17.86
N GLY A 163 25.53 -13.02 -17.11
CA GLY A 163 25.19 -14.22 -16.37
C GLY A 163 25.26 -15.46 -17.26
N THR A 164 26.13 -16.36 -16.91
CA THR A 164 26.18 -17.70 -17.50
C THR A 164 24.85 -18.37 -17.25
N HIS A 165 24.20 -18.78 -18.31
CA HIS A 165 23.02 -19.63 -18.31
C HIS A 165 23.30 -20.84 -17.43
N PHE A 166 22.59 -20.94 -16.29
CA PHE A 166 22.68 -22.10 -15.42
C PHE A 166 22.02 -23.27 -16.13
N GLN A 167 22.82 -24.17 -16.65
CA GLN A 167 22.39 -25.44 -17.20
C GLN A 167 22.35 -26.44 -16.02
N PRO A 168 21.18 -27.00 -15.68
CA PRO A 168 21.12 -27.99 -14.61
C PRO A 168 21.92 -29.26 -15.03
N PRO A 169 22.58 -29.93 -14.08
CA PRO A 169 23.34 -31.16 -14.36
C PRO A 169 22.41 -32.25 -14.90
N ALA A 170 22.91 -32.99 -15.88
CA ALA A 170 22.20 -34.02 -16.65
C ALA A 170 21.83 -35.31 -15.87
N ASP A 171 22.12 -35.40 -14.59
CA ASP A 171 21.87 -36.57 -13.75
C ASP A 171 20.96 -36.28 -12.56
N ALA A 172 19.76 -35.79 -12.79
CA ALA A 172 18.71 -35.79 -11.76
C ALA A 172 17.84 -37.06 -11.96
N PRO A 173 17.66 -37.92 -10.93
CA PRO A 173 16.81 -39.09 -11.04
C PRO A 173 15.36 -38.67 -11.29
N GLN A 174 14.74 -39.20 -12.35
CA GLN A 174 13.35 -38.97 -12.67
C GLN A 174 12.43 -39.57 -11.58
N PRO A 175 11.37 -38.87 -11.16
CA PRO A 175 10.41 -39.45 -10.24
C PRO A 175 9.70 -40.64 -10.89
N ALA A 176 9.66 -41.76 -10.14
CA ALA A 176 8.98 -42.99 -10.56
C ALA A 176 7.52 -42.72 -10.88
N LYS A 177 7.05 -43.18 -12.05
CA LYS A 177 5.65 -43.17 -12.45
C LYS A 177 4.83 -43.93 -11.42
N ALA A 178 3.91 -43.27 -10.73
CA ALA A 178 2.88 -43.91 -9.92
C ALA A 178 2.08 -44.85 -10.79
N ARG A 179 2.01 -46.14 -10.40
CA ARG A 179 1.10 -47.14 -10.98
C ARG A 179 -0.32 -46.70 -10.66
N GLY A 180 -1.15 -46.61 -11.68
CA GLY A 180 -2.58 -46.42 -11.52
C GLY A 180 -3.19 -47.64 -10.83
N ASP A 181 -3.78 -47.42 -9.70
CA ASP A 181 -4.68 -48.37 -9.07
C ASP A 181 -6.10 -48.13 -9.58
N ASP A 182 -6.52 -49.19 -10.25
CA ASP A 182 -7.81 -49.49 -10.82
C ASP A 182 -8.92 -49.38 -9.73
N PHE A 183 -9.78 -48.37 -9.81
CA PHE A 183 -11.03 -48.33 -9.06
C PHE A 183 -12.15 -48.89 -9.92
N GLY A 184 -12.20 -50.24 -9.92
CA GLY A 184 -13.27 -51.01 -10.51
C GLY A 184 -14.29 -51.50 -9.45
N SER A 185 -15.51 -51.07 -9.61
CA SER A 185 -16.78 -51.82 -9.39
C SER A 185 -17.02 -52.60 -8.12
N GLY A 186 -18.08 -52.27 -7.41
CA GLY A 186 -18.72 -53.08 -6.40
C GLY A 186 -20.05 -52.48 -5.93
N ILE A 187 -21.10 -52.72 -6.72
CA ILE A 187 -22.49 -52.56 -6.31
C ILE A 187 -22.86 -53.78 -5.42
N LEU A 188 -23.39 -53.52 -4.29
CA LEU A 188 -24.64 -54.12 -3.71
C LEU A 188 -24.93 -53.45 -2.34
#